data_360ef29d35e5f14d672a8848b37f4f87
#
_entry.id   360ef29d35e5f14d672a8848b37f4f87
#
_cell.length_a   1.000
_cell.length_b   1.000
_cell.length_c   1.000
_cell.angle_alpha   90.00
_cell.angle_beta   90.00
_cell.angle_gamma   90.00
#
_symmetry.space_group_name_H-M   'P 1'
#
loop_
_entity.id
_entity.type
_entity.pdbx_description
1 polymer ?
#
loop_
_entity_poly.entity_id
_entity_poly.type
_entity_poly.pdbx_seq_one_letter_code
_entity_poly.pdbx_strand_id
1 'polypeptide(L)'
;MPLGDDGNTWKKKTSDIKENYDFKEVLGTGAFSEVVLAEEKRTQRLVAIKCIPKKALEGKENSIENEIAVLHKIKHANIVSLEDIFESKSHLYLVMQLVSGGELFDRIVEKGFYTEKDASKLIQQILDAVKYLHDMGIVHRDLKPENLLYYSMDEDSKIMISDFGLSKIEGSGSVMSTACGTPGYVAPEVLAQKPYSKAVDCWSIGVIAYILLCGYPPFYDENDAKLFEQILKAEYEFDSPYWDDISDSAKDFIVHLMEKDPRKRYTCEQALQHPWIAGDTALDKNIHESVSAQIRKNFAKSKWKQAFNATAVVRHMRRLQLGTSQEGPSQNTPTSPCHGDLLLPEGDEEESTPHCDGVCARTAEGSAERDGLHNCTFRCHPASRV
;
A
#
# COMPACT_ATOMS: atom_id res chain seq x y z
N MET A 1 -18.18 42.03 -17.08
CA MET A 1 -17.88 42.03 -15.65
C MET A 1 -16.78 41.00 -15.45
N PRO A 2 -15.60 41.36 -14.95
CA PRO A 2 -14.56 40.39 -14.68
C PRO A 2 -14.99 39.55 -13.51
N LEU A 3 -14.97 38.22 -13.69
CA LEU A 3 -15.13 37.22 -12.64
C LEU A 3 -14.02 37.45 -11.63
N GLY A 4 -14.39 37.75 -10.39
CA GLY A 4 -13.46 37.96 -9.30
C GLY A 4 -12.55 36.77 -9.13
N ASP A 5 -11.31 37.10 -8.94
CA ASP A 5 -10.22 36.25 -8.50
C ASP A 5 -10.54 35.70 -7.08
N ASP A 6 -11.27 34.60 -7.00
CA ASP A 6 -11.42 33.82 -5.76
C ASP A 6 -10.12 33.02 -5.55
N GLY A 7 -9.05 33.80 -5.40
CA GLY A 7 -7.71 33.29 -5.19
C GLY A 7 -7.63 32.33 -4.02
N ASN A 8 -7.40 31.07 -4.33
CA ASN A 8 -6.63 30.10 -3.54
C ASN A 8 -6.89 30.03 -2.03
N THR A 9 -8.17 30.02 -1.60
CA THR A 9 -8.57 29.97 -0.18
C THR A 9 -8.38 28.59 0.46
N TRP A 10 -8.06 27.55 -0.34
CA TRP A 10 -7.86 26.18 0.13
C TRP A 10 -6.46 25.94 0.74
N LYS A 11 -5.49 26.82 0.45
CA LYS A 11 -4.10 26.72 0.94
C LYS A 11 -3.82 27.83 1.94
N LYS A 12 -3.46 27.44 3.18
CA LYS A 12 -3.13 28.34 4.26
C LYS A 12 -1.63 28.64 4.30
N LYS A 13 -1.24 29.88 4.32
CA LYS A 13 0.17 30.24 4.56
C LYS A 13 0.50 30.16 6.03
N THR A 14 1.65 29.61 6.38
CA THR A 14 2.16 29.57 7.74
C THR A 14 3.65 29.89 7.78
N SER A 15 4.07 30.57 8.82
CA SER A 15 5.49 30.75 9.14
C SER A 15 6.07 29.46 9.74
N ASP A 16 5.31 28.84 10.65
CA ASP A 16 5.63 27.56 11.27
C ASP A 16 4.33 26.78 11.53
N ILE A 17 4.22 25.60 10.94
CA ILE A 17 3.08 24.69 11.14
C ILE A 17 2.95 24.26 12.60
N LYS A 18 4.04 24.27 13.37
CA LYS A 18 4.07 23.91 14.79
C LYS A 18 3.33 24.91 15.68
N GLU A 19 2.96 26.08 15.18
CA GLU A 19 2.04 26.97 15.89
C GLU A 19 0.65 26.33 16.06
N ASN A 20 0.20 25.53 15.07
CA ASN A 20 -1.11 24.91 15.06
C ASN A 20 -1.10 23.43 15.46
N TYR A 21 0.02 22.74 15.27
CA TYR A 21 0.15 21.29 15.47
C TYR A 21 1.35 20.93 16.31
N ASP A 22 1.14 19.99 17.21
CA ASP A 22 2.20 19.35 18.00
C ASP A 22 2.65 18.09 17.28
N PHE A 23 3.87 18.12 16.73
CA PHE A 23 4.45 16.98 16.03
C PHE A 23 4.89 15.93 17.06
N LYS A 24 4.49 14.70 16.80
CA LYS A 24 4.81 13.55 17.64
C LYS A 24 5.86 12.69 16.93
N GLU A 25 5.54 11.48 16.57
CA GLU A 25 6.43 10.52 15.96
C GLU A 25 6.26 10.45 14.44
N VAL A 26 7.31 10.01 13.76
CA VAL A 26 7.30 9.75 12.33
C VAL A 26 6.53 8.45 12.06
N LEU A 27 5.48 8.54 11.24
CA LEU A 27 4.66 7.39 10.82
C LEU A 27 5.24 6.69 9.58
N GLY A 28 5.93 7.45 8.73
CA GLY A 28 6.53 6.91 7.52
C GLY A 28 7.43 7.91 6.80
N THR A 29 8.41 7.39 6.07
CA THR A 29 9.31 8.17 5.22
C THR A 29 9.22 7.65 3.80
N GLY A 30 8.90 8.53 2.86
CA GLY A 30 8.96 8.28 1.42
C GLY A 30 10.23 8.86 0.81
N ALA A 31 10.43 8.65 -0.49
CA ALA A 31 11.61 9.15 -1.21
C ALA A 31 11.75 10.69 -1.15
N PHE A 32 10.63 11.40 -1.07
CA PHE A 32 10.58 12.87 -1.14
C PHE A 32 9.69 13.51 -0.06
N SER A 33 9.21 12.73 0.90
CA SER A 33 8.29 13.23 1.93
C SER A 33 8.38 12.40 3.19
N GLU A 34 7.99 13.01 4.31
CA GLU A 34 7.85 12.36 5.60
C GLU A 34 6.41 12.51 6.08
N VAL A 35 5.84 11.48 6.67
CA VAL A 35 4.52 11.53 7.31
C VAL A 35 4.71 11.46 8.81
N VAL A 36 4.15 12.44 9.52
CA VAL A 36 4.31 12.60 10.97
C VAL A 36 2.95 12.54 11.65
N LEU A 37 2.86 11.82 12.77
CA LEU A 37 1.73 11.94 13.68
C LEU A 37 1.77 13.33 14.33
N ALA A 38 0.66 14.03 14.31
CA ALA A 38 0.55 15.32 14.96
C ALA A 38 -0.79 15.47 15.69
N GLU A 39 -0.81 16.36 16.67
CA GLU A 39 -2.01 16.74 17.41
C GLU A 39 -2.36 18.18 17.09
N GLU A 40 -3.58 18.42 16.65
CA GLU A 40 -4.09 19.77 16.46
C GLU A 40 -4.29 20.43 17.84
N LYS A 41 -3.54 21.49 18.15
CA LYS A 41 -3.53 22.13 19.47
C LYS A 41 -4.89 22.65 19.91
N ARG A 42 -5.70 23.11 18.96
CA ARG A 42 -7.03 23.67 19.23
C ARG A 42 -8.07 22.63 19.63
N THR A 43 -8.04 21.46 18.98
CA THR A 43 -9.07 20.41 19.14
C THR A 43 -8.53 19.18 19.87
N GLN A 44 -7.22 19.08 20.05
CA GLN A 44 -6.50 17.91 20.57
C GLN A 44 -6.70 16.64 19.75
N ARG A 45 -7.14 16.82 18.49
CA ARG A 45 -7.35 15.72 17.56
C ARG A 45 -6.04 15.28 16.92
N LEU A 46 -5.86 13.95 16.82
CA LEU A 46 -4.71 13.37 16.13
C LEU A 46 -4.95 13.36 14.62
N VAL A 47 -3.93 13.74 13.87
CA VAL A 47 -3.89 13.79 12.40
C VAL A 47 -2.56 13.22 11.90
N ALA A 48 -2.51 12.88 10.63
CA ALA A 48 -1.28 12.58 9.91
C ALA A 48 -0.90 13.80 9.06
N ILE A 49 0.34 14.28 9.17
CA ILE A 49 0.82 15.40 8.36
C ILE A 49 1.93 14.90 7.43
N LYS A 50 1.67 14.96 6.12
CA LYS A 50 2.69 14.69 5.10
C LYS A 50 3.47 15.98 4.82
N CYS A 51 4.76 15.95 5.16
CA CYS A 51 5.70 17.06 4.99
C CYS A 51 6.46 16.88 3.68
N ILE A 52 6.28 17.79 2.73
CA ILE A 52 6.92 17.73 1.41
C ILE A 52 7.86 18.93 1.27
N PRO A 53 9.18 18.74 1.21
CA PRO A 53 10.13 19.83 0.95
C PRO A 53 9.88 20.43 -0.44
N LYS A 54 9.82 21.76 -0.56
CA LYS A 54 9.60 22.44 -1.83
C LYS A 54 10.71 22.16 -2.85
N LYS A 55 11.93 21.94 -2.38
CA LYS A 55 13.05 21.50 -3.24
C LYS A 55 12.77 20.20 -4.00
N ALA A 56 11.96 19.31 -3.42
CA ALA A 56 11.55 18.09 -4.10
C ALA A 56 10.50 18.31 -5.20
N LEU A 57 9.90 19.50 -5.24
CA LEU A 57 8.86 19.91 -6.18
C LEU A 57 9.37 20.81 -7.31
N GLU A 58 10.66 21.19 -7.30
CA GLU A 58 11.25 22.13 -8.26
C GLU A 58 10.93 21.74 -9.71
N GLY A 59 10.33 22.69 -10.45
CA GLY A 59 9.90 22.52 -11.84
C GLY A 59 8.55 21.80 -12.02
N LYS A 60 7.86 21.41 -10.93
CA LYS A 60 6.56 20.74 -10.95
C LYS A 60 5.51 21.42 -10.07
N GLU A 61 5.80 22.60 -9.51
CA GLU A 61 4.99 23.25 -8.49
C GLU A 61 3.54 23.44 -8.94
N ASN A 62 3.33 24.01 -10.13
CA ASN A 62 1.99 24.29 -10.65
C ASN A 62 1.17 23.00 -10.91
N SER A 63 1.83 21.94 -11.39
CA SER A 63 1.16 20.66 -11.63
C SER A 63 0.72 20.03 -10.32
N ILE A 64 1.57 20.05 -9.31
CA ILE A 64 1.31 19.47 -7.99
C ILE A 64 0.25 20.30 -7.23
N GLU A 65 0.28 21.62 -7.33
CA GLU A 65 -0.73 22.48 -6.72
C GLU A 65 -2.13 22.22 -7.30
N ASN A 66 -2.24 22.03 -8.60
CA ASN A 66 -3.51 21.68 -9.23
C ASN A 66 -4.01 20.29 -8.78
N GLU A 67 -3.12 19.31 -8.69
CA GLU A 67 -3.46 17.98 -8.17
C GLU A 67 -3.97 18.05 -6.73
N ILE A 68 -3.26 18.77 -5.86
CA ILE A 68 -3.63 18.92 -4.44
C ILE A 68 -4.97 19.65 -4.29
N ALA A 69 -5.24 20.66 -5.10
CA ALA A 69 -6.52 21.37 -5.08
C ALA A 69 -7.70 20.46 -5.42
N VAL A 70 -7.49 19.48 -6.30
CA VAL A 70 -8.50 18.45 -6.61
C VAL A 70 -8.61 17.45 -5.47
N LEU A 71 -7.50 16.99 -4.90
CA LEU A 71 -7.49 16.05 -3.78
C LEU A 71 -8.22 16.61 -2.54
N HIS A 72 -8.13 17.91 -2.30
CA HIS A 72 -8.86 18.56 -1.21
C HIS A 72 -10.39 18.49 -1.34
N LYS A 73 -10.90 18.30 -2.57
CA LYS A 73 -12.34 18.16 -2.83
C LYS A 73 -12.85 16.72 -2.67
N ILE A 74 -11.95 15.74 -2.57
CA ILE A 74 -12.31 14.34 -2.45
C ILE A 74 -12.88 14.07 -1.05
N LYS A 75 -14.11 13.51 -1.01
CA LYS A 75 -14.76 13.06 0.22
C LYS A 75 -15.46 11.74 -0.05
N HIS A 76 -14.92 10.67 0.48
CA HIS A 76 -15.48 9.33 0.35
C HIS A 76 -15.21 8.50 1.61
N ALA A 77 -16.14 7.60 1.97
CA ALA A 77 -16.05 6.80 3.18
C ALA A 77 -14.81 5.91 3.25
N ASN A 78 -14.29 5.47 2.09
CA ASN A 78 -13.14 4.56 1.98
C ASN A 78 -11.89 5.25 1.38
N ILE A 79 -11.79 6.56 1.48
CA ILE A 79 -10.63 7.35 1.05
C ILE A 79 -10.17 8.22 2.20
N VAL A 80 -8.88 8.23 2.47
CA VAL A 80 -8.29 9.12 3.48
C VAL A 80 -8.48 10.56 3.06
N SER A 81 -9.17 11.34 3.89
CA SER A 81 -9.48 12.73 3.58
C SER A 81 -8.27 13.65 3.81
N LEU A 82 -8.07 14.58 2.88
CA LEU A 82 -7.17 15.72 3.04
C LEU A 82 -7.97 16.84 3.71
N GLU A 83 -7.64 17.16 4.95
CA GLU A 83 -8.43 18.08 5.78
C GLU A 83 -7.97 19.51 5.66
N ASP A 84 -6.66 19.71 5.60
CA ASP A 84 -6.05 21.03 5.52
C ASP A 84 -4.73 21.01 4.75
N ILE A 85 -4.35 22.15 4.23
CA ILE A 85 -3.09 22.32 3.51
C ILE A 85 -2.42 23.61 3.98
N PHE A 86 -1.18 23.47 4.45
CA PHE A 86 -0.35 24.59 4.86
C PHE A 86 0.88 24.71 3.99
N GLU A 87 1.29 25.94 3.73
CA GLU A 87 2.49 26.26 2.97
C GLU A 87 3.41 27.18 3.76
N SER A 88 4.65 26.76 3.94
CA SER A 88 5.75 27.60 4.45
C SER A 88 6.72 27.96 3.32
N LYS A 89 7.77 28.70 3.64
CA LYS A 89 8.83 29.01 2.68
C LYS A 89 9.53 27.75 2.13
N SER A 90 9.67 26.71 2.95
CA SER A 90 10.46 25.52 2.66
C SER A 90 9.65 24.25 2.41
N HIS A 91 8.41 24.18 2.88
CA HIS A 91 7.62 22.96 2.86
C HIS A 91 6.16 23.22 2.47
N LEU A 92 5.56 22.19 1.93
CA LEU A 92 4.11 22.00 1.80
C LEU A 92 3.69 20.91 2.79
N TYR A 93 2.65 21.18 3.57
CA TYR A 93 2.12 20.26 4.59
C TYR A 93 0.70 19.86 4.24
N LEU A 94 0.48 18.57 4.07
CA LEU A 94 -0.84 17.99 3.83
C LEU A 94 -1.34 17.39 5.13
N VAL A 95 -2.35 18.00 5.73
CA VAL A 95 -2.99 17.51 6.95
C VAL A 95 -4.08 16.52 6.57
N MET A 96 -3.90 15.27 6.94
CA MET A 96 -4.77 14.16 6.55
C MET A 96 -5.43 13.53 7.77
N GLN A 97 -6.59 12.95 7.55
CA GLN A 97 -7.23 12.07 8.52
C GLN A 97 -6.24 10.99 8.98
N LEU A 98 -6.14 10.77 10.29
CA LEU A 98 -5.37 9.67 10.85
C LEU A 98 -6.13 8.36 10.66
N VAL A 99 -5.45 7.35 10.16
CA VAL A 99 -5.94 5.99 9.99
C VAL A 99 -5.03 5.07 10.81
N SER A 100 -5.61 4.31 11.75
CA SER A 100 -4.85 3.61 12.79
C SER A 100 -5.10 2.11 12.87
N GLY A 101 -5.90 1.56 11.96
CA GLY A 101 -6.31 0.15 11.98
C GLY A 101 -5.27 -0.84 11.42
N GLY A 102 -4.12 -0.35 10.94
CA GLY A 102 -3.06 -1.18 10.39
C GLY A 102 -3.26 -1.55 8.92
N GLU A 103 -2.31 -2.28 8.39
CA GLU A 103 -2.27 -2.68 6.99
C GLU A 103 -3.19 -3.85 6.68
N LEU A 104 -3.70 -3.89 5.45
CA LEU A 104 -4.63 -4.92 4.98
C LEU A 104 -4.13 -6.35 5.25
N PHE A 105 -2.91 -6.67 4.85
CA PHE A 105 -2.39 -8.03 4.99
C PHE A 105 -2.10 -8.42 6.44
N ASP A 106 -1.65 -7.50 7.27
CA ASP A 106 -1.41 -7.78 8.68
C ASP A 106 -2.71 -8.16 9.40
N ARG A 107 -3.78 -7.42 9.13
CA ARG A 107 -5.10 -7.72 9.69
C ARG A 107 -5.64 -9.07 9.22
N ILE A 108 -5.46 -9.44 7.95
CA ILE A 108 -5.87 -10.76 7.45
C ILE A 108 -5.09 -11.87 8.17
N VAL A 109 -3.78 -11.70 8.32
CA VAL A 109 -2.92 -12.69 8.98
C VAL A 109 -3.30 -12.91 10.45
N GLU A 110 -3.74 -11.85 11.14
CA GLU A 110 -4.10 -11.87 12.56
C GLU A 110 -5.53 -12.40 12.84
N LYS A 111 -6.39 -12.44 11.83
CA LYS A 111 -7.84 -12.63 11.99
C LYS A 111 -8.25 -14.03 12.45
N GLY A 112 -7.49 -15.08 12.20
CA GLY A 112 -7.82 -16.46 12.53
C GLY A 112 -8.92 -17.12 11.69
N PHE A 113 -9.81 -16.36 11.07
CA PHE A 113 -10.86 -16.80 10.17
C PHE A 113 -11.00 -15.80 9.02
N TYR A 114 -11.01 -16.30 7.78
CA TYR A 114 -11.09 -15.46 6.58
C TYR A 114 -11.68 -16.26 5.44
N THR A 115 -12.62 -15.67 4.73
CA THR A 115 -13.35 -16.31 3.64
C THR A 115 -13.22 -15.54 2.33
N GLU A 116 -13.62 -16.19 1.24
CA GLU A 116 -13.77 -15.55 -0.07
C GLU A 116 -14.79 -14.39 0.01
N LYS A 117 -15.85 -14.52 0.81
CA LYS A 117 -16.83 -13.47 1.04
C LYS A 117 -16.24 -12.25 1.76
N ASP A 118 -15.29 -12.44 2.68
CA ASP A 118 -14.54 -11.35 3.30
C ASP A 118 -13.70 -10.61 2.26
N ALA A 119 -13.01 -11.35 1.39
CA ALA A 119 -12.25 -10.78 0.27
C ALA A 119 -13.16 -9.96 -0.67
N SER A 120 -14.31 -10.50 -1.04
CA SER A 120 -15.30 -9.82 -1.89
C SER A 120 -15.76 -8.49 -1.29
N LYS A 121 -16.05 -8.45 0.02
CA LYS A 121 -16.46 -7.21 0.72
C LYS A 121 -15.34 -6.17 0.77
N LEU A 122 -14.09 -6.59 0.89
CA LEU A 122 -12.94 -5.69 0.84
C LEU A 122 -12.79 -5.09 -0.56
N ILE A 123 -12.85 -5.92 -1.59
CA ILE A 123 -12.75 -5.49 -2.99
C ILE A 123 -13.93 -4.58 -3.36
N GLN A 124 -15.14 -4.84 -2.88
CA GLN A 124 -16.30 -3.96 -3.09
C GLN A 124 -16.04 -2.55 -2.58
N GLN A 125 -15.48 -2.39 -1.37
CA GLN A 125 -15.13 -1.09 -0.80
C GLN A 125 -14.06 -0.37 -1.63
N ILE A 126 -13.05 -1.10 -2.10
CA ILE A 126 -11.98 -0.55 -2.95
C ILE A 126 -12.55 -0.10 -4.30
N LEU A 127 -13.38 -0.93 -4.93
CA LEU A 127 -14.03 -0.60 -6.21
C LEU A 127 -14.92 0.64 -6.10
N ASP A 128 -15.68 0.77 -5.01
CA ASP A 128 -16.57 1.89 -4.77
C ASP A 128 -15.77 3.21 -4.65
N ALA A 129 -14.68 3.16 -3.89
CA ALA A 129 -13.77 4.30 -3.76
C ALA A 129 -13.09 4.68 -5.08
N VAL A 130 -12.59 3.70 -5.83
CA VAL A 130 -11.89 3.95 -7.11
C VAL A 130 -12.87 4.41 -8.18
N LYS A 131 -14.10 3.86 -8.21
CA LYS A 131 -15.17 4.36 -9.07
C LYS A 131 -15.43 5.85 -8.82
N TYR A 132 -15.57 6.24 -7.54
CA TYR A 132 -15.74 7.65 -7.17
C TYR A 132 -14.60 8.54 -7.70
N LEU A 133 -13.33 8.10 -7.59
CA LEU A 133 -12.18 8.82 -8.16
C LEU A 133 -12.29 8.93 -9.68
N HIS A 134 -12.64 7.82 -10.34
CA HIS A 134 -12.80 7.77 -11.79
C HIS A 134 -13.92 8.69 -12.30
N ASP A 135 -15.01 8.80 -11.56
CA ASP A 135 -16.12 9.71 -11.88
C ASP A 135 -15.70 11.18 -11.76
N MET A 136 -14.75 11.49 -10.89
CA MET A 136 -14.11 12.79 -10.77
C MET A 136 -12.96 13.03 -11.78
N GLY A 137 -12.70 12.10 -12.68
CA GLY A 137 -11.60 12.19 -13.63
C GLY A 137 -10.22 11.95 -13.03
N ILE A 138 -10.13 11.30 -11.86
CA ILE A 138 -8.88 11.04 -11.15
C ILE A 138 -8.49 9.57 -11.32
N VAL A 139 -7.23 9.32 -11.67
CA VAL A 139 -6.62 7.99 -11.74
C VAL A 139 -5.62 7.87 -10.60
N HIS A 140 -5.75 6.82 -9.76
CA HIS A 140 -4.90 6.63 -8.58
C HIS A 140 -3.47 6.23 -8.94
N ARG A 141 -3.29 5.23 -9.80
CA ARG A 141 -2.04 4.74 -10.42
C ARG A 141 -1.03 4.02 -9.53
N ASP A 142 -1.20 4.05 -8.23
CA ASP A 142 -0.35 3.35 -7.26
C ASP A 142 -1.18 2.56 -6.24
N LEU A 143 -2.21 1.86 -6.73
CA LEU A 143 -2.97 0.93 -5.90
C LEU A 143 -2.13 -0.30 -5.60
N LYS A 144 -1.91 -0.53 -4.32
CA LYS A 144 -1.17 -1.67 -3.76
C LYS A 144 -1.55 -1.88 -2.31
N PRO A 145 -1.30 -3.05 -1.73
CA PRO A 145 -1.72 -3.37 -0.36
C PRO A 145 -1.21 -2.39 0.70
N GLU A 146 -0.02 -1.82 0.51
CA GLU A 146 0.58 -0.84 1.43
C GLU A 146 -0.22 0.46 1.51
N ASN A 147 -0.98 0.78 0.47
CA ASN A 147 -1.86 1.95 0.40
C ASN A 147 -3.30 1.64 0.82
N LEU A 148 -3.56 0.43 1.33
CA LEU A 148 -4.85 -0.03 1.82
C LEU A 148 -4.76 -0.26 3.33
N LEU A 149 -5.35 0.65 4.09
CA LEU A 149 -5.27 0.65 5.55
C LEU A 149 -6.66 0.49 6.16
N TYR A 150 -6.78 -0.21 7.28
CA TYR A 150 -8.01 -0.20 8.06
C TYR A 150 -8.15 1.10 8.84
N TYR A 151 -9.36 1.64 8.87
CA TYR A 151 -9.67 2.90 9.55
C TYR A 151 -9.35 2.87 11.04
N SER A 152 -9.76 1.80 11.73
CA SER A 152 -9.57 1.60 13.17
C SER A 152 -9.18 0.16 13.48
N MET A 153 -8.88 -0.11 14.74
CA MET A 153 -8.58 -1.47 15.24
C MET A 153 -9.82 -2.33 15.43
N ASP A 154 -11.03 -1.79 15.21
CA ASP A 154 -12.27 -2.54 15.35
C ASP A 154 -12.35 -3.69 14.35
N GLU A 155 -13.02 -4.77 14.71
CA GLU A 155 -13.09 -5.98 13.91
C GLU A 155 -13.79 -5.75 12.56
N ASP A 156 -14.85 -4.94 12.57
CA ASP A 156 -15.66 -4.54 11.42
C ASP A 156 -15.18 -3.24 10.74
N SER A 157 -13.93 -2.83 11.01
CA SER A 157 -13.36 -1.62 10.45
C SER A 157 -13.35 -1.63 8.93
N LYS A 158 -13.70 -0.50 8.34
CA LYS A 158 -13.67 -0.30 6.89
C LYS A 158 -12.23 -0.15 6.37
N ILE A 159 -12.04 -0.50 5.08
CA ILE A 159 -10.78 -0.26 4.38
C ILE A 159 -10.72 1.18 3.86
N MET A 160 -9.52 1.78 3.91
CA MET A 160 -9.25 3.14 3.47
C MET A 160 -8.13 3.14 2.43
N ILE A 161 -8.34 3.82 1.31
CA ILE A 161 -7.30 4.08 0.32
C ILE A 161 -6.50 5.30 0.81
N SER A 162 -5.21 5.13 0.97
CA SER A 162 -4.25 6.17 1.35
C SER A 162 -3.30 6.49 0.19
N ASP A 163 -2.48 7.50 0.39
CA ASP A 163 -1.37 7.91 -0.46
C ASP A 163 -1.68 8.17 -1.94
N PHE A 164 -2.23 9.35 -2.18
CA PHE A 164 -2.41 9.92 -3.52
C PHE A 164 -1.12 10.56 -4.07
N GLY A 165 0.06 10.02 -3.72
CA GLY A 165 1.34 10.65 -4.02
C GLY A 165 1.65 10.86 -5.50
N LEU A 166 0.94 10.18 -6.39
CA LEU A 166 1.18 10.21 -7.85
C LEU A 166 -0.11 10.20 -8.68
N SER A 167 -1.29 10.46 -8.06
CA SER A 167 -2.55 10.54 -8.80
C SER A 167 -2.47 11.61 -9.89
N LYS A 168 -3.11 11.37 -11.02
CA LYS A 168 -3.24 12.36 -12.11
C LYS A 168 -4.68 12.58 -12.49
N ILE A 169 -4.95 13.83 -12.86
CA ILE A 169 -6.21 14.21 -13.48
C ILE A 169 -6.17 13.75 -14.94
N GLU A 170 -7.22 13.06 -15.38
CA GLU A 170 -7.38 12.61 -16.75
C GLU A 170 -7.43 13.84 -17.69
N GLY A 171 -6.60 13.84 -18.74
CA GLY A 171 -6.54 14.94 -19.72
C GLY A 171 -5.41 15.94 -19.49
N SER A 172 -4.61 15.86 -18.44
CA SER A 172 -3.41 16.72 -18.25
C SER A 172 -2.25 16.31 -19.15
N GLY A 173 -2.46 16.18 -20.43
CA GLY A 173 -1.54 16.20 -21.59
C GLY A 173 -0.13 15.57 -21.50
N SER A 174 0.30 14.99 -20.41
CA SER A 174 1.62 14.35 -20.32
C SER A 174 1.46 12.83 -20.45
N VAL A 175 1.88 12.33 -21.58
CA VAL A 175 2.20 10.90 -21.77
C VAL A 175 3.16 10.50 -20.66
N MET A 176 2.72 9.63 -19.76
CA MET A 176 3.61 9.16 -18.70
C MET A 176 4.49 8.05 -19.23
N SER A 177 5.76 8.35 -19.34
CA SER A 177 6.81 7.43 -19.81
C SER A 177 7.60 6.80 -18.67
N THR A 178 7.24 7.05 -17.40
CA THR A 178 8.01 6.53 -16.27
C THR A 178 7.19 5.48 -15.55
N ALA A 179 7.62 4.23 -15.61
CA ALA A 179 7.13 3.15 -14.78
C ALA A 179 7.48 3.49 -13.31
N CYS A 180 6.54 4.04 -12.58
CA CYS A 180 6.62 4.24 -11.13
C CYS A 180 5.71 3.22 -10.47
N GLY A 181 6.19 2.53 -9.47
CA GLY A 181 5.40 1.59 -8.67
C GLY A 181 6.14 0.27 -8.45
N THR A 182 5.60 -0.56 -7.57
CA THR A 182 6.06 -1.94 -7.38
C THR A 182 5.65 -2.74 -8.62
N PRO A 183 6.58 -3.30 -9.41
CA PRO A 183 6.30 -3.85 -10.75
C PRO A 183 5.12 -4.81 -10.83
N GLY A 184 4.92 -5.65 -9.82
CA GLY A 184 3.88 -6.67 -9.79
C GLY A 184 2.42 -6.16 -9.84
N TYR A 185 2.18 -4.87 -9.58
CA TYR A 185 0.84 -4.26 -9.60
C TYR A 185 0.59 -3.38 -10.84
N VAL A 186 1.60 -3.19 -11.66
CA VAL A 186 1.56 -2.27 -12.80
C VAL A 186 0.92 -2.95 -14.01
N ALA A 187 0.00 -2.24 -14.68
CA ALA A 187 -0.68 -2.77 -15.86
C ALA A 187 0.24 -2.93 -17.08
N PRO A 188 -0.04 -3.89 -17.98
CA PRO A 188 0.79 -4.15 -19.17
C PRO A 188 1.03 -2.92 -20.04
N GLU A 189 0.01 -2.09 -20.24
CA GLU A 189 0.11 -0.88 -21.05
C GLU A 189 1.06 0.16 -20.45
N VAL A 190 1.18 0.22 -19.12
CA VAL A 190 2.12 1.12 -18.42
C VAL A 190 3.55 0.64 -18.62
N LEU A 191 3.81 -0.67 -18.45
CA LEU A 191 5.14 -1.25 -18.72
C LEU A 191 5.53 -1.12 -20.20
N ALA A 192 4.56 -1.22 -21.10
CA ALA A 192 4.76 -1.00 -22.53
C ALA A 192 4.95 0.47 -22.91
N GLN A 193 4.94 1.39 -21.94
CA GLN A 193 5.06 2.85 -22.13
C GLN A 193 3.99 3.42 -23.09
N LYS A 194 2.81 2.81 -23.13
CA LYS A 194 1.68 3.29 -23.91
C LYS A 194 0.87 4.31 -23.12
N PRO A 195 0.11 5.19 -23.81
CA PRO A 195 -0.89 6.01 -23.12
C PRO A 195 -1.85 5.14 -22.33
N TYR A 196 -2.12 5.49 -21.09
CA TYR A 196 -2.98 4.71 -20.23
C TYR A 196 -4.11 5.55 -19.62
N SER A 197 -5.14 4.89 -19.13
CA SER A 197 -6.38 5.46 -18.64
C SER A 197 -6.72 4.94 -17.24
N LYS A 198 -7.93 5.18 -16.78
CA LYS A 198 -8.54 4.61 -15.56
C LYS A 198 -8.41 3.10 -15.45
N ALA A 199 -8.32 2.39 -16.59
CA ALA A 199 -8.21 0.93 -16.63
C ALA A 199 -6.98 0.38 -15.88
N VAL A 200 -5.93 1.18 -15.66
CA VAL A 200 -4.75 0.74 -14.90
C VAL A 200 -5.08 0.46 -13.43
N ASP A 201 -6.00 1.23 -12.84
CA ASP A 201 -6.45 0.99 -11.47
C ASP A 201 -7.26 -0.31 -11.36
N CYS A 202 -8.08 -0.61 -12.38
CA CYS A 202 -8.85 -1.86 -12.44
C CYS A 202 -7.94 -3.09 -12.50
N TRP A 203 -6.85 -3.02 -13.27
CA TRP A 203 -5.82 -4.06 -13.28
C TRP A 203 -5.22 -4.28 -11.88
N SER A 204 -4.80 -3.20 -11.23
CA SER A 204 -4.23 -3.28 -9.87
C SER A 204 -5.21 -3.88 -8.86
N ILE A 205 -6.51 -3.57 -8.96
CA ILE A 205 -7.55 -4.18 -8.13
C ILE A 205 -7.64 -5.69 -8.41
N GLY A 206 -7.54 -6.11 -9.67
CA GLY A 206 -7.49 -7.53 -10.04
C GLY A 206 -6.31 -8.26 -9.41
N VAL A 207 -5.12 -7.65 -9.42
CA VAL A 207 -3.92 -8.18 -8.75
C VAL A 207 -4.13 -8.28 -7.24
N ILE A 208 -4.70 -7.25 -6.62
CA ILE A 208 -5.01 -7.26 -5.18
C ILE A 208 -6.02 -8.36 -4.85
N ALA A 209 -7.09 -8.52 -5.63
CA ALA A 209 -8.08 -9.59 -5.47
C ALA A 209 -7.43 -10.98 -5.57
N TYR A 210 -6.54 -11.18 -6.54
CA TYR A 210 -5.77 -12.42 -6.66
C TYR A 210 -5.00 -12.73 -5.38
N ILE A 211 -4.24 -11.78 -4.85
CA ILE A 211 -3.45 -11.96 -3.63
C ILE A 211 -4.32 -12.20 -2.40
N LEU A 212 -5.47 -11.52 -2.30
CA LEU A 212 -6.42 -11.69 -1.19
C LEU A 212 -6.98 -13.12 -1.11
N LEU A 213 -7.03 -13.86 -2.21
CA LEU A 213 -7.59 -15.20 -2.29
C LEU A 213 -6.56 -16.32 -2.14
N CYS A 214 -5.29 -16.07 -2.49
CA CYS A 214 -4.25 -17.11 -2.40
C CYS A 214 -3.03 -16.73 -1.55
N GLY A 215 -2.82 -15.44 -1.26
CA GLY A 215 -1.71 -14.94 -0.42
C GLY A 215 -0.37 -14.79 -1.13
N TYR A 216 -0.32 -14.93 -2.45
CA TYR A 216 0.89 -14.69 -3.26
C TYR A 216 0.56 -13.91 -4.54
N PRO A 217 1.54 -13.17 -5.13
CA PRO A 217 1.30 -12.35 -6.31
C PRO A 217 1.11 -13.21 -7.58
N PRO A 218 0.29 -12.77 -8.56
CA PRO A 218 0.08 -13.49 -9.81
C PRO A 218 1.30 -13.50 -10.72
N PHE A 219 2.20 -12.54 -10.56
CA PHE A 219 3.44 -12.42 -11.31
C PHE A 219 4.62 -12.37 -10.37
N TYR A 220 5.56 -13.28 -10.57
CA TYR A 220 6.78 -13.34 -9.76
C TYR A 220 7.92 -13.97 -10.57
N ASP A 221 9.06 -13.31 -10.60
CA ASP A 221 10.32 -13.87 -11.03
C ASP A 221 11.46 -13.11 -10.34
N GLU A 222 12.56 -13.77 -10.04
CA GLU A 222 13.76 -13.10 -9.49
C GLU A 222 14.45 -12.21 -10.53
N ASN A 223 14.20 -12.43 -11.81
CA ASN A 223 14.68 -11.65 -12.92
C ASN A 223 13.59 -10.67 -13.37
N ASP A 224 13.85 -9.37 -13.22
CA ASP A 224 12.92 -8.31 -13.59
C ASP A 224 12.43 -8.39 -15.05
N ALA A 225 13.32 -8.78 -15.99
CA ALA A 225 12.95 -8.88 -17.40
C ALA A 225 11.92 -9.99 -17.63
N LYS A 226 12.05 -11.13 -16.95
CA LYS A 226 11.06 -12.23 -17.02
C LYS A 226 9.76 -11.82 -16.33
N LEU A 227 9.84 -11.16 -15.16
CA LEU A 227 8.66 -10.61 -14.48
C LEU A 227 7.88 -9.66 -15.40
N PHE A 228 8.58 -8.75 -16.09
CA PHE A 228 7.94 -7.82 -17.03
C PHE A 228 7.35 -8.56 -18.23
N GLU A 229 8.01 -9.60 -18.73
CA GLU A 229 7.47 -10.44 -19.82
C GLU A 229 6.16 -11.12 -19.40
N GLN A 230 6.09 -11.72 -18.22
CA GLN A 230 4.86 -12.31 -17.69
C GLN A 230 3.73 -11.28 -17.62
N ILE A 231 3.99 -10.10 -17.07
CA ILE A 231 2.98 -9.03 -16.98
C ILE A 231 2.54 -8.55 -18.37
N LEU A 232 3.48 -8.31 -19.30
CA LEU A 232 3.18 -7.87 -20.65
C LEU A 232 2.34 -8.89 -21.44
N LYS A 233 2.48 -10.17 -21.15
CA LYS A 233 1.68 -11.25 -21.73
C LYS A 233 0.39 -11.50 -20.98
N ALA A 234 0.26 -11.00 -19.74
CA ALA A 234 -0.77 -11.36 -18.79
C ALA A 234 -0.81 -12.89 -18.52
N GLU A 235 0.36 -13.49 -18.38
CA GLU A 235 0.53 -14.92 -18.10
C GLU A 235 0.54 -15.14 -16.60
N TYR A 236 -0.58 -15.62 -16.06
CA TYR A 236 -0.74 -16.04 -14.66
C TYR A 236 -1.65 -17.27 -14.63
N GLU A 237 -1.59 -18.02 -13.55
CA GLU A 237 -2.32 -19.27 -13.37
C GLU A 237 -3.05 -19.31 -12.04
N PHE A 238 -4.03 -20.18 -11.90
CA PHE A 238 -4.72 -20.48 -10.64
C PHE A 238 -4.23 -21.84 -10.15
N ASP A 239 -3.12 -21.81 -9.40
CA ASP A 239 -2.35 -23.01 -9.03
C ASP A 239 -3.04 -23.87 -7.98
N SER A 240 -3.06 -25.19 -8.20
CA SER A 240 -3.38 -26.16 -7.13
C SER A 240 -2.19 -26.25 -6.14
N PRO A 241 -2.43 -26.45 -4.83
CA PRO A 241 -3.74 -26.58 -4.18
C PRO A 241 -4.39 -25.25 -3.73
N TYR A 242 -3.75 -24.12 -3.96
CA TYR A 242 -4.14 -22.84 -3.38
C TYR A 242 -5.46 -22.30 -3.91
N TRP A 243 -5.82 -22.66 -5.14
CA TRP A 243 -7.02 -22.21 -5.84
C TRP A 243 -8.14 -23.25 -5.92
N ASP A 244 -7.92 -24.46 -5.35
CA ASP A 244 -8.89 -25.55 -5.45
C ASP A 244 -10.19 -25.23 -4.69
N ASP A 245 -10.08 -24.48 -3.60
CA ASP A 245 -11.19 -24.09 -2.74
C ASP A 245 -11.80 -22.71 -3.09
N ILE A 246 -11.34 -22.09 -4.17
CA ILE A 246 -11.82 -20.77 -4.63
C ILE A 246 -12.83 -20.97 -5.74
N SER A 247 -13.95 -20.21 -5.68
CA SER A 247 -15.05 -20.34 -6.64
C SER A 247 -14.63 -19.94 -8.06
N ASP A 248 -15.30 -20.53 -9.04
CA ASP A 248 -15.13 -20.13 -10.44
C ASP A 248 -15.59 -18.68 -10.66
N SER A 249 -16.56 -18.21 -9.87
CA SER A 249 -17.00 -16.81 -9.90
C SER A 249 -15.90 -15.85 -9.50
N ALA A 250 -15.09 -16.17 -8.47
CA ALA A 250 -13.93 -15.37 -8.09
C ALA A 250 -12.84 -15.34 -9.17
N LYS A 251 -12.57 -16.49 -9.77
CA LYS A 251 -11.60 -16.62 -10.87
C LYS A 251 -12.04 -15.82 -12.08
N ASP A 252 -13.32 -15.91 -12.45
CA ASP A 252 -13.91 -15.14 -13.55
C ASP A 252 -13.82 -13.62 -13.30
N PHE A 253 -14.12 -13.18 -12.09
CA PHE A 253 -13.97 -11.78 -11.69
C PHE A 253 -12.53 -11.27 -11.89
N ILE A 254 -11.52 -12.04 -11.46
CA ILE A 254 -10.11 -11.71 -11.63
C ILE A 254 -9.73 -11.63 -13.10
N VAL A 255 -10.15 -12.60 -13.92
CA VAL A 255 -9.87 -12.62 -15.36
C VAL A 255 -10.36 -11.36 -16.07
N HIS A 256 -11.55 -10.88 -15.71
CA HIS A 256 -12.11 -9.67 -16.31
C HIS A 256 -11.37 -8.38 -15.88
N LEU A 257 -10.83 -8.32 -14.67
CA LEU A 257 -10.02 -7.19 -14.22
C LEU A 257 -8.56 -7.26 -14.67
N MET A 258 -8.02 -8.47 -14.85
CA MET A 258 -6.67 -8.69 -15.36
C MET A 258 -6.65 -8.97 -16.86
N GLU A 259 -7.67 -8.51 -17.59
CA GLU A 259 -7.70 -8.52 -19.05
C GLU A 259 -6.58 -7.62 -19.60
N LYS A 260 -5.79 -8.16 -20.52
CA LYS A 260 -4.62 -7.50 -21.11
C LYS A 260 -4.99 -6.26 -21.91
N ASP A 261 -6.05 -6.34 -22.74
CA ASP A 261 -6.54 -5.19 -23.51
C ASP A 261 -7.33 -4.24 -22.60
N PRO A 262 -6.82 -3.02 -22.28
CA PRO A 262 -7.49 -2.11 -21.37
C PRO A 262 -8.89 -1.69 -21.83
N ARG A 263 -9.22 -1.85 -23.12
CA ARG A 263 -10.56 -1.52 -23.66
C ARG A 263 -11.59 -2.62 -23.39
N LYS A 264 -11.13 -3.86 -23.13
CA LYS A 264 -11.96 -5.01 -22.80
C LYS A 264 -12.01 -5.27 -21.29
N ARG A 265 -11.02 -4.74 -20.56
CA ARG A 265 -10.93 -4.83 -19.11
C ARG A 265 -12.15 -4.20 -18.45
N TYR A 266 -12.70 -4.84 -17.44
CA TYR A 266 -13.82 -4.29 -16.69
C TYR A 266 -13.49 -2.93 -16.09
N THR A 267 -14.46 -2.00 -16.17
CA THR A 267 -14.48 -0.78 -15.36
C THR A 267 -14.88 -1.11 -13.93
N CYS A 268 -14.63 -0.19 -12.99
CA CYS A 268 -15.09 -0.35 -11.61
C CYS A 268 -16.62 -0.56 -11.54
N GLU A 269 -17.38 0.12 -12.39
CA GLU A 269 -18.84 -0.01 -12.46
C GLU A 269 -19.26 -1.43 -12.88
N GLN A 270 -18.65 -1.97 -13.93
CA GLN A 270 -18.91 -3.35 -14.38
C GLN A 270 -18.49 -4.37 -13.31
N ALA A 271 -17.34 -4.15 -12.67
CA ALA A 271 -16.85 -5.01 -11.60
C ALA A 271 -17.76 -5.01 -10.38
N LEU A 272 -18.34 -3.87 -10.00
CA LEU A 272 -19.32 -3.77 -8.90
C LEU A 272 -20.63 -4.54 -9.19
N GLN A 273 -20.97 -4.77 -10.45
CA GLN A 273 -22.15 -5.53 -10.86
C GLN A 273 -21.88 -7.02 -11.04
N HIS A 274 -20.60 -7.44 -10.95
CA HIS A 274 -20.24 -8.85 -11.10
C HIS A 274 -20.85 -9.71 -9.97
N PRO A 275 -21.35 -10.95 -10.24
CA PRO A 275 -21.99 -11.80 -9.24
C PRO A 275 -21.13 -12.08 -8.00
N TRP A 276 -19.82 -12.09 -8.13
CA TRP A 276 -18.91 -12.26 -7.00
C TRP A 276 -18.93 -11.07 -6.03
N ILE A 277 -19.25 -9.87 -6.49
CA ILE A 277 -19.36 -8.64 -5.67
C ILE A 277 -20.81 -8.35 -5.29
N ALA A 278 -21.70 -8.26 -6.29
CA ALA A 278 -23.10 -7.84 -6.11
C ALA A 278 -24.02 -8.97 -5.68
N GLY A 279 -23.62 -10.22 -5.94
CA GLY A 279 -24.40 -11.42 -5.66
C GLY A 279 -23.91 -12.14 -4.40
N ASP A 280 -24.21 -13.44 -4.35
CA ASP A 280 -23.91 -14.36 -3.25
C ASP A 280 -23.04 -15.55 -3.68
N THR A 281 -22.30 -15.38 -4.79
CA THR A 281 -21.44 -16.45 -5.33
C THR A 281 -20.09 -16.58 -4.62
N ALA A 282 -19.73 -15.62 -3.76
CA ALA A 282 -18.53 -15.71 -2.92
C ALA A 282 -18.75 -16.74 -1.79
N LEU A 283 -17.82 -17.67 -1.63
CA LEU A 283 -17.91 -18.77 -0.68
C LEU A 283 -17.64 -18.35 0.75
N ASP A 284 -18.31 -19.02 1.70
CA ASP A 284 -18.11 -18.84 3.15
C ASP A 284 -17.07 -19.83 3.73
N LYS A 285 -16.38 -20.61 2.89
CA LYS A 285 -15.33 -21.53 3.33
C LYS A 285 -14.16 -20.76 3.92
N ASN A 286 -13.68 -21.19 5.09
CA ASN A 286 -12.48 -20.61 5.71
C ASN A 286 -11.24 -20.97 4.91
N ILE A 287 -10.57 -19.96 4.35
CA ILE A 287 -9.31 -20.07 3.60
C ILE A 287 -8.13 -19.43 4.35
N HIS A 288 -8.34 -19.01 5.60
CA HIS A 288 -7.37 -18.24 6.38
C HIS A 288 -6.00 -18.92 6.48
N GLU A 289 -5.96 -20.23 6.78
CA GLU A 289 -4.69 -20.95 7.02
C GLU A 289 -3.79 -20.89 5.77
N SER A 290 -4.34 -21.22 4.61
CA SER A 290 -3.60 -21.17 3.33
C SER A 290 -3.16 -19.76 2.99
N VAL A 291 -4.09 -18.79 2.99
CA VAL A 291 -3.84 -17.39 2.63
C VAL A 291 -2.82 -16.75 3.57
N SER A 292 -2.99 -16.90 4.90
CA SER A 292 -2.10 -16.29 5.89
C SER A 292 -0.68 -16.86 5.82
N ALA A 293 -0.53 -18.17 5.59
CA ALA A 293 0.77 -18.79 5.41
C ALA A 293 1.52 -18.24 4.19
N GLN A 294 0.82 -18.08 3.07
CA GLN A 294 1.39 -17.50 1.85
C GLN A 294 1.71 -16.01 2.00
N ILE A 295 0.84 -15.22 2.64
CA ILE A 295 1.13 -13.81 2.94
C ILE A 295 2.39 -13.69 3.80
N ARG A 296 2.52 -14.48 4.86
CA ARG A 296 3.73 -14.49 5.70
C ARG A 296 4.99 -14.84 4.91
N LYS A 297 4.91 -15.81 4.00
CA LYS A 297 6.04 -16.24 3.17
C LYS A 297 6.47 -15.17 2.18
N ASN A 298 5.51 -14.57 1.47
CA ASN A 298 5.79 -13.70 0.31
C ASN A 298 6.00 -12.22 0.69
N PHE A 299 5.39 -11.76 1.78
CA PHE A 299 5.42 -10.34 2.18
C PHE A 299 6.17 -10.06 3.49
N ALA A 300 6.76 -11.06 4.13
CA ALA A 300 7.49 -10.91 5.41
C ALA A 300 8.66 -9.93 5.36
N LYS A 301 9.34 -9.81 4.20
CA LYS A 301 10.51 -8.92 4.05
C LYS A 301 10.17 -7.43 4.01
N SER A 302 8.95 -7.05 3.64
CA SER A 302 8.53 -5.65 3.65
C SER A 302 8.17 -5.14 5.06
N LYS A 303 7.86 -6.04 5.98
CA LYS A 303 7.37 -5.76 7.35
C LYS A 303 8.37 -5.08 8.28
N TRP A 304 9.68 -5.31 8.11
CA TRP A 304 10.68 -4.76 9.02
C TRP A 304 10.75 -3.23 9.02
N LYS A 305 10.46 -2.59 7.90
CA LYS A 305 10.42 -1.12 7.81
C LYS A 305 9.11 -0.51 8.31
N GLN A 306 8.01 -1.25 8.26
CA GLN A 306 6.66 -0.76 8.56
C GLN A 306 6.21 -1.07 9.99
N ALA A 307 6.67 -2.17 10.60
CA ALA A 307 6.36 -2.54 11.98
C ALA A 307 6.76 -1.47 13.02
N PHE A 308 7.76 -0.66 12.71
CA PHE A 308 8.15 0.47 13.57
C PHE A 308 7.08 1.57 13.61
N ASN A 309 6.38 1.82 12.52
CA ASN A 309 5.48 2.95 12.37
C ASN A 309 4.08 2.71 12.97
N ALA A 310 3.50 1.53 12.78
CA ALA A 310 2.20 1.17 13.37
C ALA A 310 2.30 1.03 14.91
N THR A 311 3.41 0.48 15.41
CA THR A 311 3.66 0.32 16.85
C THR A 311 3.82 1.67 17.57
N ALA A 312 4.32 2.69 16.87
CA ALA A 312 4.48 4.03 17.40
C ALA A 312 3.12 4.68 17.69
N VAL A 313 2.16 4.59 16.75
CA VAL A 313 0.79 5.11 16.90
C VAL A 313 0.06 4.41 18.05
N VAL A 314 0.10 3.08 18.09
CA VAL A 314 -0.54 2.28 19.17
C VAL A 314 0.06 2.60 20.53
N ARG A 315 1.39 2.78 20.62
CA ARG A 315 2.08 3.15 21.85
C ARG A 315 1.68 4.54 22.31
N HIS A 316 1.52 5.49 21.39
CA HIS A 316 1.06 6.85 21.71
C HIS A 316 -0.39 6.84 22.21
N MET A 317 -1.29 6.15 21.56
CA MET A 317 -2.70 6.01 21.99
C MET A 317 -2.82 5.37 23.36
N ARG A 318 -2.02 4.34 23.69
CA ARG A 318 -1.98 3.74 25.03
C ARG A 318 -1.50 4.70 26.10
N ARG A 319 -0.52 5.57 25.79
CA ARG A 319 -0.07 6.61 26.73
C ARG A 319 -1.14 7.64 27.03
N LEU A 320 -1.94 8.03 26.03
CA LEU A 320 -3.07 8.95 26.23
C LEU A 320 -4.17 8.33 27.11
N GLN A 321 -4.46 7.04 26.94
CA GLN A 321 -5.44 6.32 27.78
C GLN A 321 -4.97 6.14 29.24
N LEU A 322 -3.68 6.04 29.47
CA LEU A 322 -3.11 5.93 30.81
C LEU A 322 -2.96 7.29 31.53
N GLY A 323 -2.92 8.40 30.78
CA GLY A 323 -2.82 9.76 31.30
C GLY A 323 -4.12 10.32 31.89
N THR A 324 -5.29 9.70 31.60
CA THR A 324 -6.60 10.16 32.10
C THR A 324 -7.03 9.52 33.43
N SER A 325 -6.17 8.73 34.10
CA SER A 325 -6.54 7.95 35.30
C SER A 325 -5.72 8.28 36.54
N GLN A 326 -5.14 9.47 36.67
CA GLN A 326 -4.56 9.89 37.98
C GLN A 326 -4.56 11.40 38.14
N GLU A 327 -5.64 11.96 38.69
CA GLU A 327 -5.59 13.12 39.58
C GLU A 327 -6.03 12.69 40.95
N GLY A 328 -5.08 12.72 41.89
CA GLY A 328 -5.29 12.70 43.32
C GLY A 328 -4.01 13.17 44.00
N PRO A 329 -4.09 14.04 45.01
CA PRO A 329 -3.08 15.05 45.29
C PRO A 329 -2.04 14.66 46.33
N SER A 330 -0.92 15.37 46.28
CA SER A 330 -0.15 15.84 47.46
C SER A 330 1.28 15.35 47.68
N GLN A 331 2.13 16.34 47.62
CA GLN A 331 3.19 16.78 48.56
C GLN A 331 4.57 16.12 48.51
N ASN A 332 5.49 17.09 48.41
CA ASN A 332 6.81 17.24 48.99
C ASN A 332 8.06 16.84 48.16
N THR A 333 8.69 17.90 47.69
CA THR A 333 10.14 18.08 47.46
C THR A 333 10.94 17.99 48.79
N PRO A 334 12.29 18.03 48.85
CA PRO A 334 13.31 18.07 47.80
C PRO A 334 14.54 17.19 48.14
N THR A 335 15.48 17.01 47.23
CA THR A 335 16.92 17.24 47.36
C THR A 335 17.73 16.54 46.26
N SER A 336 18.42 17.34 45.47
CA SER A 336 19.71 16.96 44.84
C SER A 336 20.78 16.92 45.92
N PRO A 337 21.93 16.24 45.76
CA PRO A 337 22.95 16.76 44.86
C PRO A 337 23.95 15.74 44.22
N CYS A 338 24.61 16.24 43.19
CA CYS A 338 26.05 16.20 42.87
C CYS A 338 26.77 14.91 42.46
N HIS A 339 27.36 15.04 41.26
CA HIS A 339 28.76 14.80 40.86
C HIS A 339 29.41 13.43 41.09
N GLY A 340 30.01 12.97 39.98
CA GLY A 340 31.04 11.95 39.99
C GLY A 340 31.49 11.59 38.58
N ASP A 341 32.46 12.39 38.10
CA ASP A 341 33.39 12.02 37.04
C ASP A 341 34.07 10.70 37.37
N LEU A 342 34.42 9.93 36.35
CA LEU A 342 35.73 9.26 36.22
C LEU A 342 35.78 8.32 35.00
N LEU A 343 36.50 8.76 33.96
CA LEU A 343 37.71 8.15 33.40
C LEU A 343 37.60 6.74 32.77
N LEU A 344 37.95 6.75 31.50
CA LEU A 344 38.43 5.62 30.67
C LEU A 344 39.71 5.01 31.28
N PRO A 345 40.08 3.78 30.91
CA PRO A 345 41.33 3.68 30.16
C PRO A 345 41.24 2.81 28.90
N GLU A 346 42.08 3.21 27.99
CA GLU A 346 42.56 2.51 26.80
C GLU A 346 43.36 1.25 27.17
N GLY A 347 43.46 0.32 26.25
CA GLY A 347 44.36 -0.83 26.37
C GLY A 347 44.28 -1.73 25.15
N ASP A 348 45.32 -1.71 24.42
CA ASP A 348 45.78 -2.24 23.15
C ASP A 348 45.86 -3.77 23.04
N GLU A 349 46.07 -4.18 21.76
CA GLU A 349 46.83 -5.38 21.29
C GLU A 349 46.07 -6.71 21.30
N GLU A 350 46.16 -7.57 20.35
CA GLU A 350 46.90 -7.98 19.17
C GLU A 350 46.32 -9.29 18.63
N GLU A 351 46.36 -9.43 17.33
CA GLU A 351 46.71 -10.61 16.51
C GLU A 351 46.32 -12.04 16.93
N SER A 352 45.61 -12.72 16.04
CA SER A 352 46.18 -13.93 15.35
C SER A 352 45.17 -14.60 14.43
N THR A 353 45.51 -14.66 13.18
CA THR A 353 45.04 -15.64 12.20
C THR A 353 45.65 -17.04 12.52
N PRO A 354 45.03 -18.10 12.09
CA PRO A 354 45.77 -18.95 11.15
C PRO A 354 44.98 -19.45 9.95
N HIS A 355 45.68 -19.40 8.86
CA HIS A 355 45.56 -20.20 7.65
C HIS A 355 45.44 -21.70 7.97
N CYS A 356 44.70 -22.44 7.16
CA CYS A 356 45.08 -23.75 6.70
C CYS A 356 44.45 -24.09 5.35
N ASP A 357 45.34 -24.33 4.43
CA ASP A 357 45.20 -24.91 3.11
C ASP A 357 44.71 -26.36 3.13
N GLY A 358 44.21 -26.79 1.97
CA GLY A 358 44.30 -28.21 1.64
C GLY A 358 43.11 -28.73 0.82
N VAL A 359 43.19 -28.61 -0.47
CA VAL A 359 43.49 -29.66 -1.48
C VAL A 359 42.30 -30.53 -1.90
N CYS A 360 41.87 -30.26 -3.09
CA CYS A 360 41.62 -31.11 -4.26
C CYS A 360 41.37 -32.62 -4.08
N ALA A 361 40.29 -33.15 -4.67
CA ALA A 361 40.39 -34.28 -5.59
C ALA A 361 39.09 -34.51 -6.38
N ARG A 362 39.27 -34.74 -7.66
CA ARG A 362 38.35 -35.16 -8.72
C ARG A 362 37.97 -36.64 -8.56
N THR A 363 36.84 -37.01 -9.16
CA THR A 363 36.59 -38.08 -10.17
C THR A 363 35.09 -38.36 -10.14
N ALA A 364 34.36 -38.20 -11.19
CA ALA A 364 34.24 -38.88 -12.47
C ALA A 364 33.23 -40.05 -12.46
N GLU A 365 32.26 -39.92 -13.37
CA GLU A 365 31.60 -40.95 -14.18
C GLU A 365 30.51 -41.85 -13.60
N GLY A 366 29.42 -41.94 -14.39
CA GLY A 366 28.53 -43.09 -14.43
C GLY A 366 27.07 -42.78 -14.68
N SER A 367 26.72 -42.50 -15.87
CA SER A 367 25.71 -43.07 -16.80
C SER A 367 24.42 -43.69 -16.27
N ALA A 368 23.35 -43.25 -16.92
CA ALA A 368 22.30 -44.02 -17.61
C ALA A 368 20.95 -44.24 -16.92
N GLU A 369 19.99 -43.82 -17.68
CA GLU A 369 18.72 -44.44 -18.12
C GLU A 369 17.43 -44.25 -17.31
N ARG A 370 16.53 -43.51 -18.02
CA ARG A 370 15.12 -43.81 -18.41
C ARG A 370 14.07 -44.04 -17.33
N ASP A 371 13.07 -43.27 -17.47
CA ASP A 371 11.62 -43.40 -17.74
C ASP A 371 10.88 -42.37 -16.93
N GLY A 372 10.18 -41.41 -17.46
CA GLY A 372 8.99 -41.48 -18.28
C GLY A 372 7.78 -41.36 -17.39
N LEU A 373 7.20 -40.14 -17.25
CA LEU A 373 5.77 -40.02 -16.89
C LEU A 373 5.26 -38.61 -17.20
N HIS A 374 4.38 -38.61 -18.11
CA HIS A 374 3.30 -37.72 -18.53
C HIS A 374 3.06 -36.44 -17.75
N ASN A 375 3.38 -35.33 -18.43
CA ASN A 375 2.81 -34.02 -18.22
C ASN A 375 1.42 -33.95 -18.88
N CYS A 376 0.36 -33.84 -18.09
CA CYS A 376 -0.95 -33.41 -18.58
C CYS A 376 -1.04 -31.90 -18.49
N THR A 377 -0.69 -31.24 -19.56
CA THR A 377 -0.99 -29.80 -19.76
C THR A 377 -2.41 -29.66 -20.26
N PHE A 378 -3.30 -29.14 -19.45
CA PHE A 378 -4.57 -28.59 -19.90
C PHE A 378 -4.35 -27.17 -20.42
N ARG A 379 -4.24 -27.05 -21.74
CA ARG A 379 -4.38 -25.77 -22.45
C ARG A 379 -5.86 -25.48 -22.62
N CYS A 380 -6.37 -24.44 -22.00
CA CYS A 380 -7.64 -23.84 -22.38
C CYS A 380 -7.45 -23.02 -23.67
N HIS A 381 -7.97 -23.54 -24.77
CA HIS A 381 -8.17 -22.75 -25.98
C HIS A 381 -9.51 -22.00 -25.88
N PRO A 382 -9.58 -20.75 -26.36
CA PRO A 382 -10.87 -20.06 -26.46
C PRO A 382 -11.72 -20.71 -27.54
N ALA A 383 -12.94 -21.09 -27.16
CA ALA A 383 -13.94 -21.65 -28.07
C ALA A 383 -14.35 -20.62 -29.12
N SER A 384 -14.12 -20.96 -30.35
CA SER A 384 -14.70 -20.30 -31.53
C SER A 384 -16.20 -20.57 -31.61
N ARG A 385 -16.94 -19.54 -31.98
CA ARG A 385 -18.38 -19.50 -32.25
C ARG A 385 -18.85 -20.53 -33.26
N VAL A 386 -19.99 -21.05 -33.01
CA VAL A 386 -21.13 -21.14 -33.95
C VAL A 386 -22.34 -20.51 -33.27
#